data_e4e9e17cd53531b263b0ad7182946aa6
#
_entry.id   e4e9e17cd53531b263b0ad7182946aa6
#
_cell.length_a   1.000
_cell.length_b   1.000
_cell.length_c   1.000
_cell.angle_alpha   90.00
_cell.angle_beta   90.00
_cell.angle_gamma   90.00
#
_symmetry.space_group_name_H-M   'P 1'
#
loop_
_entity.id
_entity.type
_entity.pdbx_description
1 polymer ?
#
loop_
_entity_poly.entity_id
_entity_poly.type
_entity_poly.pdbx_seq_one_letter_code
_entity_poly.pdbx_strand_id
1 'polypeptide(L)'
;MDSHKLWSYDPPPGPVIDQLAKDLSVSRFLANLLVQRGITDPEKAEVFLSPRLKSLGDPLLLTNLEKASNRILSVIRENGEISILGDYDVDGVTSTTLLVSFLKLFGNFPRFFVPRRLEEGYGMSRAVIKRAISAGTPSLF
;
A
#
# COMPACT_ATOMS: atom_id res chain seq x y z
N MET A 1 -28.43 0.49 25.64
CA MET A 1 -27.99 1.89 25.75
C MET A 1 -27.43 2.30 24.40
N ASP A 2 -28.23 3.02 23.62
CA ASP A 2 -27.79 3.57 22.35
C ASP A 2 -26.76 4.67 22.62
N SER A 3 -25.50 4.39 22.35
CA SER A 3 -24.48 5.43 22.34
C SER A 3 -24.67 6.26 21.08
N HIS A 4 -25.41 7.37 21.18
CA HIS A 4 -25.48 8.34 20.11
C HIS A 4 -24.07 8.85 19.82
N LYS A 5 -23.47 8.36 18.74
CA LYS A 5 -22.22 8.90 18.23
C LYS A 5 -22.47 10.32 17.76
N LEU A 6 -21.96 11.30 18.51
CA LEU A 6 -22.01 12.70 18.11
C LEU A 6 -20.92 12.94 17.04
N TRP A 7 -21.36 13.49 15.91
CA TRP A 7 -20.41 14.01 14.93
C TRP A 7 -19.86 15.34 15.45
N SER A 8 -18.55 15.39 15.60
CA SER A 8 -17.82 16.63 15.91
C SER A 8 -17.13 17.12 14.65
N TYR A 9 -17.34 18.38 14.31
CA TYR A 9 -16.65 19.05 13.22
C TYR A 9 -16.01 20.32 13.76
N ASP A 10 -14.68 20.36 13.69
CA ASP A 10 -13.87 21.51 14.08
C ASP A 10 -13.32 22.16 12.79
N PRO A 11 -13.94 23.24 12.30
CA PRO A 11 -13.55 23.82 11.03
C PRO A 11 -12.16 24.44 11.13
N PRO A 12 -11.26 24.16 10.18
CA PRO A 12 -9.97 24.84 10.15
C PRO A 12 -10.13 26.33 9.82
N PRO A 13 -9.12 27.16 10.12
CA PRO A 13 -9.17 28.61 9.89
C PRO A 13 -9.53 28.97 8.45
N GLY A 14 -10.59 29.75 8.27
CA GLY A 14 -11.10 30.18 6.96
C GLY A 14 -10.03 30.79 6.04
N PRO A 15 -9.18 31.71 6.51
CA PRO A 15 -8.13 32.33 5.69
C PRO A 15 -7.16 31.34 5.05
N VAL A 16 -6.79 30.25 5.75
CA VAL A 16 -5.90 29.20 5.21
C VAL A 16 -6.59 28.43 4.08
N ILE A 17 -7.87 28.14 4.25
CA ILE A 17 -8.66 27.46 3.21
C ILE A 17 -8.79 28.35 1.97
N ASP A 18 -9.10 29.63 2.16
CA ASP A 18 -9.32 30.56 1.07
C ASP A 18 -8.02 30.82 0.28
N GLN A 19 -6.88 30.91 0.97
CA GLN A 19 -5.58 31.03 0.34
C GLN A 19 -5.23 29.78 -0.47
N LEU A 20 -5.35 28.59 0.12
CA LEU A 20 -5.05 27.33 -0.54
C LEU A 20 -5.96 27.09 -1.77
N ALA A 21 -7.24 27.44 -1.65
CA ALA A 21 -8.20 27.35 -2.76
C ALA A 21 -7.77 28.23 -3.94
N LYS A 22 -7.30 29.43 -3.67
CA LYS A 22 -6.81 30.38 -4.68
C LYS A 22 -5.52 29.89 -5.32
N ASP A 23 -4.54 29.46 -4.52
CA ASP A 23 -3.21 29.04 -5.01
C ASP A 23 -3.31 27.81 -5.91
N LEU A 24 -4.19 26.88 -5.59
CA LEU A 24 -4.41 25.64 -6.36
C LEU A 24 -5.49 25.78 -7.46
N SER A 25 -6.21 26.91 -7.49
CA SER A 25 -7.37 27.08 -8.38
C SER A 25 -8.44 25.98 -8.19
N VAL A 26 -8.66 25.55 -6.96
CA VAL A 26 -9.65 24.50 -6.60
C VAL A 26 -10.81 25.10 -5.81
N SER A 27 -11.88 24.32 -5.66
CA SER A 27 -13.02 24.73 -4.84
C SER A 27 -12.62 24.90 -3.36
N ARG A 28 -13.28 25.85 -2.66
CA ARG A 28 -13.11 26.03 -1.21
C ARG A 28 -13.40 24.75 -0.42
N PHE A 29 -14.31 23.92 -0.93
CA PHE A 29 -14.62 22.61 -0.33
C PHE A 29 -13.43 21.66 -0.40
N LEU A 30 -12.78 21.53 -1.56
CA LEU A 30 -11.61 20.68 -1.72
C LEU A 30 -10.43 21.19 -0.89
N ALA A 31 -10.19 22.51 -0.89
CA ALA A 31 -9.17 23.11 -0.04
C ALA A 31 -9.40 22.85 1.45
N ASN A 32 -10.65 22.91 1.93
CA ASN A 32 -11.02 22.57 3.29
C ASN A 32 -10.67 21.10 3.62
N LEU A 33 -10.96 20.16 2.73
CA LEU A 33 -10.60 18.75 2.94
C LEU A 33 -9.10 18.51 3.01
N LEU A 34 -8.31 19.25 2.22
CA LEU A 34 -6.84 19.21 2.26
C LEU A 34 -6.31 19.74 3.60
N VAL A 35 -6.80 20.92 4.03
CA VAL A 35 -6.38 21.54 5.30
C VAL A 35 -6.74 20.64 6.49
N GLN A 36 -7.90 20.00 6.49
CA GLN A 36 -8.28 19.03 7.53
C GLN A 36 -7.35 17.81 7.60
N ARG A 37 -6.68 17.47 6.49
CA ARG A 37 -5.64 16.43 6.45
C ARG A 37 -4.25 16.92 6.76
N GLY A 38 -4.11 18.19 7.20
CA GLY A 38 -2.82 18.80 7.49
C GLY A 38 -2.04 19.24 6.25
N ILE A 39 -2.68 19.24 5.06
CA ILE A 39 -2.07 19.67 3.81
C ILE A 39 -2.40 21.15 3.61
N THR A 40 -1.50 22.02 4.03
CA THR A 40 -1.65 23.48 3.95
C THR A 40 -0.70 24.13 2.94
N ASP A 41 0.30 23.38 2.51
CA ASP A 41 1.31 23.80 1.54
C ASP A 41 0.82 23.50 0.11
N PRO A 42 0.80 24.50 -0.81
CA PRO A 42 0.30 24.31 -2.17
C PRO A 42 1.09 23.25 -2.96
N GLU A 43 2.42 23.18 -2.81
CA GLU A 43 3.25 22.20 -3.54
C GLU A 43 2.93 20.77 -3.09
N LYS A 44 2.79 20.55 -1.77
CA LYS A 44 2.37 19.26 -1.23
C LYS A 44 0.96 18.88 -1.67
N ALA A 45 0.07 19.86 -1.72
CA ALA A 45 -1.30 19.67 -2.17
C ALA A 45 -1.35 19.30 -3.65
N GLU A 46 -0.55 19.92 -4.50
CA GLU A 46 -0.45 19.56 -5.92
C GLU A 46 0.05 18.14 -6.11
N VAL A 47 1.10 17.72 -5.39
CA VAL A 47 1.61 16.34 -5.42
C VAL A 47 0.55 15.35 -4.93
N PHE A 48 -0.21 15.71 -3.91
CA PHE A 48 -1.28 14.86 -3.37
C PHE A 48 -2.44 14.69 -4.35
N LEU A 49 -2.85 15.78 -5.03
CA LEU A 49 -3.96 15.76 -5.99
C LEU A 49 -3.57 15.16 -7.34
N SER A 50 -2.31 15.28 -7.73
CA SER A 50 -1.78 14.83 -9.01
C SER A 50 -0.54 13.94 -8.82
N PRO A 51 -0.68 12.77 -8.19
CA PRO A 51 0.45 11.91 -7.88
C PRO A 51 1.13 11.40 -9.16
N ARG A 52 2.46 11.46 -9.19
CA ARG A 52 3.29 10.97 -10.30
C ARG A 52 4.30 9.96 -9.79
N LEU A 53 4.68 8.99 -10.61
CA LEU A 53 5.70 8.00 -10.24
C LEU A 53 7.01 8.65 -9.77
N LYS A 54 7.42 9.76 -10.39
CA LYS A 54 8.62 10.52 -9.98
C LYS A 54 8.51 11.18 -8.60
N SER A 55 7.30 11.26 -8.03
CA SER A 55 7.07 11.82 -6.70
C SER A 55 7.09 10.74 -5.60
N LEU A 56 7.31 9.47 -5.96
CA LEU A 56 7.54 8.43 -4.98
C LEU A 56 8.82 8.70 -4.20
N GLY A 57 8.77 8.46 -2.90
CA GLY A 57 9.95 8.53 -2.04
C GLY A 57 10.99 7.47 -2.40
N ASP A 58 12.21 7.66 -1.90
CA ASP A 58 13.26 6.63 -2.04
C ASP A 58 12.81 5.34 -1.34
N PRO A 59 12.68 4.22 -2.05
CA PRO A 59 12.28 2.95 -1.47
C PRO A 59 13.26 2.44 -0.41
N LEU A 60 14.53 2.84 -0.46
CA LEU A 60 15.54 2.44 0.53
C LEU A 60 15.28 3.03 1.93
N LEU A 61 14.40 4.02 2.05
CA LEU A 61 13.91 4.51 3.35
C LEU A 61 13.02 3.50 4.07
N LEU A 62 12.51 2.48 3.38
CA LEU A 62 11.76 1.39 4.02
C LEU A 62 12.70 0.49 4.81
N THR A 63 12.37 0.29 6.09
CA THR A 63 13.16 -0.56 6.99
C THR A 63 13.34 -1.96 6.42
N ASN A 64 14.57 -2.45 6.38
CA ASN A 64 14.94 -3.78 5.87
C ASN A 64 14.67 -4.05 4.38
N LEU A 65 14.35 -3.06 3.57
CA LEU A 65 14.10 -3.30 2.14
C LEU A 65 15.33 -3.89 1.44
N GLU A 66 16.51 -3.34 1.69
CA GLU A 66 17.76 -3.86 1.13
C GLU A 66 18.00 -5.33 1.51
N LYS A 67 17.77 -5.68 2.79
CA LYS A 67 17.89 -7.05 3.28
C LYS A 67 16.91 -7.99 2.58
N ALA A 68 15.65 -7.55 2.43
CA ALA A 68 14.61 -8.33 1.74
C ALA A 68 14.95 -8.51 0.26
N SER A 69 15.38 -7.45 -0.42
CA SER A 69 15.77 -7.49 -1.83
C SER A 69 16.96 -8.44 -2.05
N ASN A 70 17.98 -8.36 -1.22
CA ASN A 70 19.15 -9.25 -1.30
C ASN A 70 18.77 -10.71 -1.06
N ARG A 71 17.82 -10.98 -0.16
CA ARG A 71 17.32 -12.34 0.07
C ARG A 71 16.57 -12.88 -1.16
N ILE A 72 15.70 -12.08 -1.77
CA ILE A 72 15.00 -12.46 -3.00
C ILE A 72 15.99 -12.74 -4.14
N LEU A 73 16.97 -11.87 -4.32
CA LEU A 73 18.02 -12.05 -5.34
C LEU A 73 18.83 -13.33 -5.12
N SER A 74 19.16 -13.68 -3.87
CA SER A 74 19.84 -14.93 -3.52
C SER A 74 19.00 -16.13 -3.97
N VAL A 75 17.70 -16.15 -3.62
CA VAL A 75 16.79 -17.25 -4.00
C VAL A 75 16.68 -17.38 -5.53
N ILE A 76 16.60 -16.27 -6.25
CA ILE A 76 16.56 -16.29 -7.72
C ILE A 76 17.86 -16.89 -8.31
N ARG A 77 19.03 -16.48 -7.81
CA ARG A 77 20.34 -16.99 -8.27
C ARG A 77 20.53 -18.48 -8.00
N GLU A 78 19.93 -18.96 -6.93
CA GLU A 78 19.98 -20.38 -6.53
C GLU A 78 18.88 -21.20 -7.23
N ASN A 79 18.12 -20.62 -8.16
CA ASN A 79 16.93 -21.21 -8.77
C ASN A 79 15.90 -21.72 -7.75
N GLY A 80 15.83 -21.04 -6.61
CA GLY A 80 14.93 -21.40 -5.53
C GLY A 80 13.48 -20.99 -5.83
N GLU A 81 12.55 -21.65 -5.17
CA GLU A 81 11.12 -21.32 -5.26
C GLU A 81 10.76 -20.16 -4.33
N ILE A 82 9.95 -19.23 -4.85
CA ILE A 82 9.38 -18.12 -4.10
C ILE A 82 7.87 -18.31 -4.03
N SER A 83 7.30 -18.04 -2.86
CA SER A 83 5.87 -17.91 -2.70
C SER A 83 5.51 -16.54 -2.14
N ILE A 84 4.47 -15.93 -2.70
CA ILE A 84 3.98 -14.62 -2.34
C ILE A 84 2.66 -14.80 -1.63
N LEU A 85 2.55 -14.24 -0.43
CA LEU A 85 1.29 -14.16 0.29
C LEU A 85 0.76 -12.73 0.17
N GLY A 86 -0.27 -12.55 -0.65
CA GLY A 86 -0.97 -11.28 -0.85
C GLY A 86 -2.19 -11.14 0.06
N ASP A 87 -2.88 -10.02 -0.10
CA ASP A 87 -4.21 -9.82 0.50
C ASP A 87 -5.28 -9.78 -0.59
N TYR A 88 -6.54 -9.86 -0.20
CA TYR A 88 -7.68 -9.88 -1.12
C TYR A 88 -8.23 -8.49 -1.46
N ASP A 89 -7.73 -7.43 -0.83
CA ASP A 89 -8.08 -6.05 -1.20
C ASP A 89 -7.35 -5.60 -2.48
N VAL A 90 -7.70 -4.41 -2.97
CA VAL A 90 -7.14 -3.89 -4.22
C VAL A 90 -5.62 -3.75 -4.13
N ASP A 91 -5.09 -3.28 -3.01
CA ASP A 91 -3.66 -3.08 -2.82
C ASP A 91 -2.92 -4.44 -2.75
N GLY A 92 -3.49 -5.42 -2.06
CA GLY A 92 -2.96 -6.77 -1.98
C GLY A 92 -2.92 -7.48 -3.33
N VAL A 93 -4.01 -7.40 -4.10
CA VAL A 93 -4.09 -8.01 -5.44
C VAL A 93 -3.14 -7.32 -6.42
N THR A 94 -3.09 -5.99 -6.44
CA THR A 94 -2.23 -5.24 -7.35
C THR A 94 -0.75 -5.41 -7.04
N SER A 95 -0.36 -5.34 -5.76
CA SER A 95 1.03 -5.57 -5.33
C SER A 95 1.50 -7.00 -5.59
N THR A 96 0.64 -8.00 -5.32
CA THR A 96 0.91 -9.40 -5.67
C THR A 96 1.13 -9.57 -7.17
N THR A 97 0.24 -9.01 -7.98
CA THR A 97 0.34 -9.09 -9.44
C THR A 97 1.62 -8.42 -9.96
N LEU A 98 1.96 -7.26 -9.41
CA LEU A 98 3.18 -6.53 -9.77
C LEU A 98 4.43 -7.37 -9.46
N LEU A 99 4.52 -7.91 -8.25
CA LEU A 99 5.67 -8.71 -7.82
C LEU A 99 5.79 -10.02 -8.59
N VAL A 100 4.69 -10.75 -8.82
CA VAL A 100 4.66 -11.95 -9.65
C VAL A 100 5.14 -11.65 -11.07
N SER A 101 4.61 -10.57 -11.67
CA SER A 101 4.99 -10.18 -13.03
C SER A 101 6.47 -9.79 -13.12
N PHE A 102 6.97 -9.07 -12.13
CA PHE A 102 8.37 -8.67 -12.05
C PHE A 102 9.31 -9.88 -11.93
N LEU A 103 9.02 -10.83 -11.03
CA LEU A 103 9.85 -12.01 -10.84
C LEU A 103 9.89 -12.92 -12.08
N LYS A 104 8.79 -12.98 -12.84
CA LYS A 104 8.74 -13.71 -14.12
C LYS A 104 9.74 -13.17 -15.15
N LEU A 105 10.06 -11.88 -15.13
CA LEU A 105 11.09 -11.30 -16.02
C LEU A 105 12.49 -11.87 -15.77
N PHE A 106 12.72 -12.41 -14.57
CA PHE A 106 13.98 -13.07 -14.19
C PHE A 106 13.91 -14.60 -14.28
N GLY A 107 12.88 -15.13 -14.93
CA GLY A 107 12.69 -16.58 -15.06
C GLY A 107 12.20 -17.28 -13.80
N ASN A 108 11.87 -16.55 -12.74
CA ASN A 108 11.29 -17.11 -11.52
C ASN A 108 9.76 -17.06 -11.62
N PHE A 109 9.09 -18.19 -11.42
CA PHE A 109 7.64 -18.34 -11.52
C PHE A 109 7.07 -18.57 -10.12
N PRO A 110 6.88 -17.51 -9.32
CA PRO A 110 6.45 -17.66 -7.94
C PRO A 110 5.04 -18.20 -7.83
N ARG A 111 4.80 -18.99 -6.80
CA ARG A 111 3.43 -19.32 -6.38
C ARG A 111 2.86 -18.12 -5.63
N PHE A 112 1.55 -17.93 -5.68
CA PHE A 112 0.92 -16.89 -4.89
C PHE A 112 -0.34 -17.40 -4.19
N PHE A 113 -0.61 -16.82 -3.03
CA PHE A 113 -1.72 -17.17 -2.18
C PHE A 113 -2.43 -15.89 -1.77
N VAL A 114 -3.73 -15.85 -2.01
CA VAL A 114 -4.61 -14.78 -1.54
C VAL A 114 -5.57 -15.40 -0.53
N PRO A 115 -5.77 -14.81 0.66
CA PRO A 115 -6.67 -15.33 1.67
C PRO A 115 -8.10 -15.44 1.15
N ARG A 116 -8.80 -16.50 1.54
CA ARG A 116 -10.23 -16.64 1.31
C ARG A 116 -10.97 -15.91 2.42
N ARG A 117 -11.54 -14.75 2.09
CA ARG A 117 -12.13 -13.83 3.07
C ARG A 117 -13.03 -14.48 4.12
N LEU A 118 -13.90 -15.41 3.68
CA LEU A 118 -14.89 -16.06 4.56
C LEU A 118 -14.31 -17.22 5.38
N GLU A 119 -13.23 -17.86 4.89
CA GLU A 119 -12.68 -19.07 5.50
C GLU A 119 -11.39 -18.80 6.28
N GLU A 120 -10.55 -17.91 5.78
CA GLU A 120 -9.19 -17.70 6.28
C GLU A 120 -9.00 -16.32 6.96
N GLY A 121 -9.97 -15.40 6.78
CA GLY A 121 -9.94 -14.06 7.37
C GLY A 121 -9.05 -13.10 6.59
N TYR A 122 -8.55 -12.06 7.28
CA TYR A 122 -7.74 -11.00 6.70
C TYR A 122 -6.25 -11.21 6.98
N GLY A 123 -5.41 -10.92 5.97
CA GLY A 123 -3.95 -10.92 6.11
C GLY A 123 -3.33 -12.29 6.32
N MET A 124 -2.17 -12.31 6.96
CA MET A 124 -1.35 -13.50 7.19
C MET A 124 -1.91 -14.35 8.35
N SER A 125 -2.97 -15.11 8.07
CA SER A 125 -3.55 -16.04 9.06
C SER A 125 -2.79 -17.38 9.10
N ARG A 126 -2.94 -18.11 10.23
CA ARG A 126 -2.39 -19.47 10.34
C ARG A 126 -2.93 -20.42 9.27
N ALA A 127 -4.18 -20.22 8.83
CA ALA A 127 -4.81 -21.07 7.82
C ALA A 127 -4.13 -20.89 6.45
N VAL A 128 -3.90 -19.66 6.04
CA VAL A 128 -3.19 -19.33 4.78
C VAL A 128 -1.76 -19.84 4.80
N ILE A 129 -1.04 -19.66 5.92
CA ILE A 129 0.34 -20.16 6.07
C ILE A 129 0.36 -21.69 5.96
N LYS A 130 -0.53 -22.40 6.65
CA LYS A 130 -0.64 -23.85 6.53
C LYS A 130 -0.90 -24.31 5.10
N ARG A 131 -1.80 -23.61 4.39
CA ARG A 131 -2.11 -23.91 2.98
C ARG A 131 -0.88 -23.70 2.10
N ALA A 132 -0.13 -22.62 2.29
CA ALA A 132 1.11 -22.35 1.56
C ALA A 132 2.17 -23.43 1.83
N ILE A 133 2.40 -23.82 3.10
CA ILE A 133 3.33 -24.87 3.48
C ILE A 133 2.90 -26.21 2.88
N SER A 134 1.62 -26.59 2.95
CA SER A 134 1.10 -27.84 2.39
C SER A 134 1.21 -27.90 0.88
N ALA A 135 1.29 -26.75 0.21
CA ALA A 135 1.56 -26.66 -1.23
C ALA A 135 3.06 -26.82 -1.59
N GLY A 136 3.91 -27.12 -0.61
CA GLY A 136 5.35 -27.37 -0.82
C GLY A 136 6.18 -26.09 -0.99
N THR A 137 5.87 -25.04 -0.25
CA THR A 137 6.58 -23.76 -0.31
C THR A 137 7.80 -23.77 0.62
N PRO A 138 9.04 -23.74 0.11
CA PRO A 138 10.24 -23.72 0.94
C PRO A 138 10.58 -22.32 1.48
N SER A 139 10.16 -21.26 0.81
CA SER A 139 10.39 -19.86 1.23
C SER A 139 9.15 -19.02 1.02
N LEU A 140 8.67 -18.36 2.08
CA LEU A 140 7.48 -17.49 2.08
C LEU A 140 7.93 -16.02 2.22
N PHE A 141 7.37 -15.16 1.38
CA PHE A 141 7.58 -13.72 1.39
C PHE A 141 6.25 -12.95 1.41
#